data_4fea83a02ccd8fc4e3d5a3e6990325c0
#
_entry.id   4fea83a02ccd8fc4e3d5a3e6990325c0
#
_cell.length_a   1.000
_cell.length_b   1.000
_cell.length_c   1.000
_cell.angle_alpha   90.00
_cell.angle_beta   90.00
_cell.angle_gamma   90.00
#
_symmetry.space_group_name_H-M   'P 1'
#
loop_
_entity.id
_entity.type
_entity.pdbx_description
1 polymer ?
#
loop_
_entity_poly.entity_id
_entity_poly.type
_entity_poly.pdbx_seq_one_letter_code
_entity_poly.pdbx_strand_id
1 'polypeptide(L)'
;MWAGLRRGAAALAVAAVVVASACGAPPSGGGGGDDGDSYSALKGTPAPAAPDGRPLALVYRGPAACDGCPEAAHDMLEHDGFTVRYIGPDEETGFGPDALAGVALYVQPGGTSGQEVSTAWGLLKRDPSFSPELVRAYVRGGGRYLGLCMGGYLAGEEPGYGLLPGDSGQYIGSRDATVTDDRDHLVEVAWRGHPQRMYFQDGPYFDVDGPDVDVVARYTNDRAAAVVASYGAGRVAVSGPHPEAPADWYRDYGLPDESHTGLGLGEDLLHTLMGAPARPTS
;
A
#
# COMPACT_ATOMS: atom_id res chain seq x y z
N MET A 1 61.89 23.97 1.51
CA MET A 1 61.52 25.36 1.83
C MET A 1 60.10 25.29 2.33
N TRP A 2 59.86 25.24 3.63
CA TRP A 2 59.53 26.32 4.53
C TRP A 2 58.15 26.92 4.18
N ALA A 3 57.14 27.09 4.96
CA ALA A 3 56.80 27.09 6.41
C ALA A 3 55.26 27.09 6.46
N GLY A 4 54.47 26.54 7.36
CA GLY A 4 54.43 26.67 8.81
C GLY A 4 53.65 27.90 9.28
N LEU A 5 52.43 27.74 9.86
CA LEU A 5 51.88 28.57 11.00
C LEU A 5 50.43 28.07 11.32
N ARG A 6 50.28 27.41 12.46
CA ARG A 6 49.84 27.86 13.82
C ARG A 6 48.34 28.21 13.94
N ARG A 7 47.62 27.33 14.57
CA ARG A 7 46.81 27.33 15.83
C ARG A 7 46.08 28.61 16.17
N GLY A 8 44.77 28.48 16.36
CA GLY A 8 43.95 29.37 17.17
C GLY A 8 42.77 28.60 17.77
N ALA A 9 42.94 28.15 19.02
CA ALA A 9 41.86 27.62 19.84
C ALA A 9 41.12 28.79 20.46
N ALA A 10 39.80 28.82 20.31
CA ALA A 10 38.93 29.69 21.11
C ALA A 10 37.97 28.81 21.91
N ALA A 11 38.26 28.75 23.21
CA ALA A 11 37.34 28.20 24.20
C ALA A 11 36.26 29.25 24.49
N LEU A 12 35.00 28.84 24.46
CA LEU A 12 33.90 29.63 24.99
C LEU A 12 33.17 28.82 26.06
N ALA A 13 33.04 29.50 27.18
CA ALA A 13 32.61 29.01 28.47
C ALA A 13 31.12 28.62 28.49
N VAL A 14 30.85 27.51 29.18
CA VAL A 14 29.53 27.07 29.61
C VAL A 14 29.09 27.92 30.80
N ALA A 15 27.99 28.65 30.67
CA ALA A 15 27.26 29.21 31.78
C ALA A 15 26.08 28.29 32.14
N ALA A 16 26.23 27.61 33.27
CA ALA A 16 25.15 26.86 33.88
C ALA A 16 24.22 27.84 34.61
N VAL A 17 22.97 27.89 34.21
CA VAL A 17 21.88 28.50 34.97
C VAL A 17 21.13 27.38 35.70
N VAL A 18 21.32 27.33 37.00
CA VAL A 18 20.52 26.54 37.95
C VAL A 18 19.25 27.34 38.21
N VAL A 19 18.08 26.81 37.85
CA VAL A 19 16.79 27.31 38.34
C VAL A 19 16.17 26.24 39.22
N ALA A 20 15.92 26.66 40.45
CA ALA A 20 15.44 25.83 41.54
C ALA A 20 14.00 25.34 41.33
N SER A 21 13.77 24.14 41.78
CA SER A 21 12.49 23.45 41.91
C SER A 21 11.50 24.22 42.80
N ALA A 22 10.28 24.33 42.30
CA ALA A 22 9.10 24.51 43.13
C ALA A 22 8.17 23.31 42.90
N CYS A 23 7.98 22.50 43.92
CA CYS A 23 7.00 21.45 43.99
C CYS A 23 5.60 22.05 43.97
N GLY A 24 4.84 21.78 42.89
CA GLY A 24 3.41 21.98 42.84
C GLY A 24 2.76 20.66 42.43
N ALA A 25 1.87 20.12 43.28
CA ALA A 25 1.13 18.91 43.02
C ALA A 25 0.20 19.06 41.77
N PRO A 26 0.01 18.02 40.95
CA PRO A 26 -0.88 18.10 39.80
C PRO A 26 -2.35 18.05 40.24
N PRO A 27 -3.24 18.81 39.62
CA PRO A 27 -4.67 18.55 39.72
C PRO A 27 -4.99 17.29 38.91
N SER A 28 -5.62 16.34 39.55
CA SER A 28 -6.33 15.23 38.94
C SER A 28 -7.49 15.80 38.13
N GLY A 29 -7.35 15.79 36.81
CA GLY A 29 -8.38 16.12 35.85
C GLY A 29 -8.30 15.12 34.69
N GLY A 30 -9.23 14.17 34.66
CA GLY A 30 -9.37 13.21 33.55
C GLY A 30 -9.74 13.96 32.27
N GLY A 31 -9.16 13.49 31.22
CA GLY A 31 -9.43 13.87 29.84
C GLY A 31 -8.80 12.80 28.96
N GLY A 32 -9.37 11.59 28.99
CA GLY A 32 -9.15 10.63 27.91
C GLY A 32 -9.73 11.28 26.66
N GLY A 33 -8.87 11.78 25.79
CA GLY A 33 -9.25 12.12 24.43
C GLY A 33 -9.64 10.82 23.74
N ASP A 34 -10.94 10.68 23.54
CA ASP A 34 -11.54 9.59 22.79
C ASP A 34 -11.33 9.93 21.30
N ASP A 35 -10.19 9.44 20.74
CA ASP A 35 -9.93 9.53 19.30
C ASP A 35 -10.93 8.68 18.47
N GLY A 36 -11.86 8.01 19.12
CA GLY A 36 -12.93 7.24 18.52
C GLY A 36 -14.09 8.07 17.94
N ASP A 37 -14.30 9.31 18.40
CA ASP A 37 -15.48 10.09 18.03
C ASP A 37 -15.38 10.78 16.66
N SER A 38 -14.17 11.07 16.17
CA SER A 38 -13.98 11.70 14.86
C SER A 38 -14.41 10.79 13.69
N TYR A 39 -14.32 9.48 13.86
CA TYR A 39 -14.69 8.51 12.81
C TYR A 39 -16.21 8.26 12.77
N SER A 40 -16.89 8.34 13.92
CA SER A 40 -18.37 8.23 13.95
C SER A 40 -19.05 9.37 13.17
N ALA A 41 -18.39 10.53 13.06
CA ALA A 41 -18.88 11.66 12.26
C ALA A 41 -18.70 11.45 10.74
N LEU A 42 -17.78 10.54 10.32
CA LEU A 42 -17.56 10.16 8.92
C LEU A 42 -18.55 9.09 8.43
N LYS A 43 -19.48 8.62 9.23
CA LYS A 43 -20.65 7.86 8.79
C LYS A 43 -21.62 8.79 8.06
N GLY A 44 -21.11 9.47 7.02
CA GLY A 44 -21.92 10.09 5.99
C GLY A 44 -22.79 9.02 5.33
N THR A 45 -23.84 9.46 4.67
CA THR A 45 -24.75 8.60 3.89
C THR A 45 -23.89 7.59 3.09
N PRO A 46 -24.12 6.27 3.23
CA PRO A 46 -23.38 5.29 2.44
C PRO A 46 -23.41 5.70 0.98
N ALA A 47 -22.25 5.64 0.29
CA ALA A 47 -22.28 5.80 -1.15
C ALA A 47 -23.33 4.83 -1.70
N PRO A 48 -24.19 5.25 -2.64
CA PRO A 48 -25.24 4.37 -3.14
C PRO A 48 -24.58 3.08 -3.60
N ALA A 49 -25.09 1.94 -3.14
CA ALA A 49 -24.70 0.64 -3.65
C ALA A 49 -24.73 0.72 -5.18
N ALA A 50 -23.79 0.05 -5.84
CA ALA A 50 -23.79 0.01 -7.30
C ALA A 50 -25.22 -0.38 -7.76
N PRO A 51 -25.74 0.22 -8.85
CA PRO A 51 -27.13 0.03 -9.29
C PRO A 51 -27.51 -1.43 -9.51
N ASP A 52 -26.52 -2.30 -9.69
CA ASP A 52 -26.66 -3.74 -9.93
C ASP A 52 -26.49 -4.60 -8.66
N GLY A 53 -26.29 -3.99 -7.48
CA GLY A 53 -26.13 -4.67 -6.20
C GLY A 53 -24.75 -5.35 -6.01
N ARG A 54 -23.81 -5.18 -6.95
CA ARG A 54 -22.43 -5.65 -6.80
C ARG A 54 -21.65 -4.76 -5.82
N PRO A 55 -20.61 -5.28 -5.13
CA PRO A 55 -19.76 -4.46 -4.29
C PRO A 55 -19.03 -3.40 -5.13
N LEU A 56 -18.96 -2.17 -4.62
CA LEU A 56 -18.25 -1.07 -5.27
C LEU A 56 -16.76 -1.10 -4.91
N ALA A 57 -15.91 -1.09 -5.91
CA ALA A 57 -14.48 -0.84 -5.78
C ALA A 57 -14.11 0.54 -6.37
N LEU A 58 -13.22 1.26 -5.69
CA LEU A 58 -12.60 2.48 -6.21
C LEU A 58 -11.13 2.22 -6.49
N VAL A 59 -10.72 2.38 -7.74
CA VAL A 59 -9.32 2.26 -8.20
C VAL A 59 -8.73 3.65 -8.37
N TYR A 60 -7.61 3.92 -7.73
CA TYR A 60 -6.91 5.19 -7.93
C TYR A 60 -6.43 5.30 -9.38
N ARG A 61 -6.74 6.43 -10.04
CA ARG A 61 -6.22 6.82 -11.34
C ARG A 61 -5.75 8.26 -11.30
N GLY A 62 -4.46 8.46 -11.57
CA GLY A 62 -3.83 9.76 -11.48
C GLY A 62 -2.31 9.67 -11.54
N PRO A 63 -1.60 10.78 -11.32
CA PRO A 63 -0.16 10.89 -11.55
C PRO A 63 0.73 9.92 -10.75
N ALA A 64 0.21 9.30 -9.69
CA ALA A 64 0.95 8.31 -8.89
C ALA A 64 0.73 6.86 -9.37
N ALA A 65 -0.05 6.65 -10.42
CA ALA A 65 -0.23 5.34 -11.07
C ALA A 65 0.49 5.32 -12.43
N CYS A 66 0.89 4.12 -12.87
CA CYS A 66 1.41 3.94 -14.23
C CYS A 66 0.28 3.97 -15.27
N ASP A 67 0.62 4.23 -16.53
CA ASP A 67 -0.32 4.09 -17.63
C ASP A 67 -0.73 2.61 -17.76
N GLY A 68 -2.05 2.34 -17.79
CA GLY A 68 -2.61 0.99 -17.89
C GLY A 68 -2.73 0.23 -16.56
N CYS A 69 -2.02 0.63 -15.48
CA CYS A 69 -2.14 -0.03 -14.19
C CYS A 69 -3.53 0.08 -13.54
N PRO A 70 -4.18 1.25 -13.56
CA PRO A 70 -5.56 1.37 -13.08
C PRO A 70 -6.54 0.52 -13.89
N GLU A 71 -6.37 0.45 -15.21
CA GLU A 71 -7.22 -0.31 -16.12
C GLU A 71 -7.04 -1.82 -15.90
N ALA A 72 -5.82 -2.31 -15.73
CA ALA A 72 -5.55 -3.71 -15.42
C ALA A 72 -6.18 -4.13 -14.07
N ALA A 73 -6.04 -3.29 -13.05
CA ALA A 73 -6.70 -3.52 -11.76
C ALA A 73 -8.23 -3.50 -11.89
N HIS A 74 -8.78 -2.56 -12.68
CA HIS A 74 -10.21 -2.49 -12.97
C HIS A 74 -10.71 -3.80 -13.59
N ASP A 75 -10.05 -4.30 -14.64
CA ASP A 75 -10.48 -5.50 -15.37
C ASP A 75 -10.43 -6.74 -14.46
N MET A 76 -9.40 -6.89 -13.64
CA MET A 76 -9.31 -7.95 -12.63
C MET A 76 -10.48 -7.90 -11.65
N LEU A 77 -10.85 -6.71 -11.17
CA LEU A 77 -11.94 -6.54 -10.21
C LEU A 77 -13.32 -6.77 -10.85
N GLU A 78 -13.55 -6.31 -12.07
CA GLU A 78 -14.79 -6.60 -12.81
C GLU A 78 -14.96 -8.09 -13.04
N HIS A 79 -13.87 -8.80 -13.37
CA HIS A 79 -13.87 -10.25 -13.52
C HIS A 79 -14.29 -10.96 -12.22
N ASP A 80 -13.87 -10.45 -11.06
CA ASP A 80 -14.24 -10.99 -9.75
C ASP A 80 -15.59 -10.43 -9.21
N GLY A 81 -16.35 -9.73 -10.05
CA GLY A 81 -17.74 -9.36 -9.79
C GLY A 81 -17.93 -8.04 -9.05
N PHE A 82 -16.94 -7.17 -9.00
CA PHE A 82 -17.11 -5.81 -8.49
C PHE A 82 -17.74 -4.88 -9.54
N THR A 83 -18.43 -3.85 -9.09
CA THR A 83 -18.61 -2.64 -9.88
C THR A 83 -17.44 -1.74 -9.61
N VAL A 84 -16.73 -1.29 -10.65
CA VAL A 84 -15.49 -0.52 -10.52
C VAL A 84 -15.71 0.91 -10.98
N ARG A 85 -15.15 1.86 -10.23
CA ARG A 85 -15.03 3.28 -10.61
C ARG A 85 -13.62 3.75 -10.30
N TYR A 86 -13.22 4.84 -10.95
CA TYR A 86 -11.95 5.47 -10.67
C TYR A 86 -12.13 6.59 -9.64
N ILE A 87 -11.05 6.83 -8.86
CA ILE A 87 -10.91 7.94 -7.93
C ILE A 87 -9.57 8.63 -8.18
N GLY A 88 -9.57 9.94 -8.28
CA GLY A 88 -8.34 10.70 -8.54
C GLY A 88 -8.61 12.15 -8.88
N PRO A 89 -7.54 12.95 -9.11
CA PRO A 89 -7.68 14.40 -9.31
C PRO A 89 -8.47 14.80 -10.57
N ASP A 90 -8.44 13.96 -11.60
CA ASP A 90 -9.11 14.22 -12.88
C ASP A 90 -10.34 13.31 -13.09
N GLU A 91 -10.78 12.61 -12.03
CA GLU A 91 -11.90 11.70 -12.08
C GLU A 91 -13.20 12.35 -11.59
N GLU A 92 -14.35 11.75 -11.98
CA GLU A 92 -15.66 12.18 -11.46
C GLU A 92 -15.73 12.05 -9.93
N THR A 93 -15.02 11.06 -9.38
CA THR A 93 -14.87 10.86 -7.94
C THR A 93 -13.50 11.38 -7.50
N GLY A 94 -13.47 12.55 -6.88
CA GLY A 94 -12.29 13.06 -6.16
C GLY A 94 -12.23 12.51 -4.74
N PHE A 95 -11.05 12.65 -4.10
CA PHE A 95 -10.95 12.38 -2.67
C PHE A 95 -11.75 13.42 -1.87
N GLY A 96 -12.44 12.95 -0.84
CA GLY A 96 -13.23 13.79 0.04
C GLY A 96 -13.77 12.97 1.21
N PRO A 97 -14.34 13.60 2.23
CA PRO A 97 -14.79 12.90 3.45
C PRO A 97 -15.71 11.71 3.18
N ASP A 98 -16.57 11.82 2.17
CA ASP A 98 -17.56 10.82 1.81
C ASP A 98 -17.14 9.93 0.63
N ALA A 99 -15.97 10.16 0.03
CA ALA A 99 -15.54 9.46 -1.18
C ALA A 99 -15.47 7.93 -0.99
N LEU A 100 -15.06 7.48 0.20
CA LEU A 100 -14.94 6.06 0.55
C LEU A 100 -16.17 5.52 1.31
N ALA A 101 -17.21 6.32 1.52
CA ALA A 101 -18.41 5.87 2.22
C ALA A 101 -19.18 4.83 1.40
N GLY A 102 -19.43 3.65 1.98
CA GLY A 102 -20.12 2.54 1.32
C GLY A 102 -19.29 1.83 0.24
N VAL A 103 -18.03 2.21 0.03
CA VAL A 103 -17.07 1.51 -0.83
C VAL A 103 -16.65 0.21 -0.16
N ALA A 104 -16.69 -0.90 -0.90
CA ALA A 104 -16.26 -2.20 -0.39
C ALA A 104 -14.74 -2.37 -0.44
N LEU A 105 -14.08 -1.75 -1.43
CA LEU A 105 -12.66 -1.90 -1.69
C LEU A 105 -12.05 -0.60 -2.27
N TYR A 106 -10.96 -0.13 -1.70
CA TYR A 106 -10.08 0.88 -2.29
C TYR A 106 -8.81 0.21 -2.82
N VAL A 107 -8.42 0.53 -4.05
CA VAL A 107 -7.26 -0.05 -4.72
C VAL A 107 -6.27 1.03 -5.11
N GLN A 108 -5.01 0.84 -4.68
CA GLN A 108 -3.86 1.62 -5.11
C GLN A 108 -3.05 0.75 -6.09
N PRO A 109 -3.04 1.06 -7.39
CA PRO A 109 -2.36 0.27 -8.41
C PRO A 109 -0.86 0.50 -8.44
N GLY A 110 -0.18 -0.11 -9.43
CA GLY A 110 1.23 0.08 -9.72
C GLY A 110 1.59 1.51 -10.07
N GLY A 111 2.84 1.89 -9.85
CA GLY A 111 3.42 3.18 -10.21
C GLY A 111 4.23 3.10 -11.50
N THR A 112 4.70 4.25 -11.98
CA THR A 112 5.57 4.34 -13.15
C THR A 112 6.92 3.67 -12.86
N SER A 113 7.46 2.94 -13.85
CA SER A 113 8.78 2.29 -13.77
C SER A 113 9.87 3.25 -13.29
N GLY A 114 10.71 2.79 -12.36
CA GLY A 114 11.79 3.59 -11.75
C GLY A 114 11.30 4.76 -10.90
N GLN A 115 10.02 4.84 -10.59
CA GLN A 115 9.47 5.87 -9.72
C GLN A 115 9.77 5.56 -8.26
N GLU A 116 10.46 6.47 -7.58
CA GLU A 116 10.66 6.39 -6.14
C GLU A 116 9.34 6.48 -5.36
N VAL A 117 9.20 5.71 -4.29
CA VAL A 117 8.01 5.71 -3.41
C VAL A 117 7.68 7.12 -2.90
N SER A 118 8.70 7.87 -2.50
CA SER A 118 8.57 9.26 -2.05
C SER A 118 8.01 10.20 -3.13
N THR A 119 8.33 9.93 -4.41
CA THR A 119 7.79 10.66 -5.55
C THR A 119 6.32 10.34 -5.76
N ALA A 120 5.94 9.06 -5.76
CA ALA A 120 4.54 8.63 -5.86
C ALA A 120 3.71 9.23 -4.71
N TRP A 121 4.23 9.17 -3.49
CA TRP A 121 3.60 9.79 -2.31
C TRP A 121 3.43 11.29 -2.44
N GLY A 122 4.46 11.98 -2.97
CA GLY A 122 4.42 13.40 -3.26
C GLY A 122 3.36 13.76 -4.32
N LEU A 123 3.17 12.91 -5.34
CA LEU A 123 2.16 13.10 -6.38
C LEU A 123 0.74 12.95 -5.82
N LEU A 124 0.48 11.95 -4.98
CA LEU A 124 -0.79 11.82 -4.26
C LEU A 124 -1.11 13.08 -3.45
N LYS A 125 -0.14 13.59 -2.70
CA LYS A 125 -0.31 14.78 -1.83
C LYS A 125 -0.46 16.11 -2.60
N ARG A 126 -0.24 16.13 -3.92
CA ARG A 126 -0.54 17.30 -4.76
C ARG A 126 -2.03 17.50 -5.00
N ASP A 127 -2.83 16.43 -4.92
CA ASP A 127 -4.28 16.56 -4.94
C ASP A 127 -4.73 17.19 -3.60
N PRO A 128 -5.31 18.40 -3.62
CA PRO A 128 -5.69 19.10 -2.39
C PRO A 128 -6.85 18.40 -1.65
N SER A 129 -7.56 17.50 -2.32
CA SER A 129 -8.64 16.70 -1.72
C SER A 129 -8.12 15.40 -1.10
N PHE A 130 -6.91 14.97 -1.46
CA PHE A 130 -6.32 13.75 -0.93
C PHE A 130 -5.83 13.93 0.51
N SER A 131 -6.18 12.96 1.34
CA SER A 131 -5.66 12.85 2.70
C SER A 131 -5.31 11.39 3.00
N PRO A 132 -4.07 11.08 3.41
CA PRO A 132 -3.72 9.74 3.86
C PRO A 132 -4.61 9.25 5.01
N GLU A 133 -5.03 10.18 5.88
CA GLU A 133 -5.89 9.86 7.01
C GLU A 133 -7.28 9.40 6.57
N LEU A 134 -7.79 9.88 5.44
CA LEU A 134 -9.04 9.40 4.87
C LEU A 134 -8.97 7.88 4.57
N VAL A 135 -7.88 7.44 3.92
CA VAL A 135 -7.65 6.03 3.61
C VAL A 135 -7.45 5.21 4.89
N ARG A 136 -6.63 5.73 5.82
CA ARG A 136 -6.42 5.07 7.13
C ARG A 136 -7.72 4.91 7.91
N ALA A 137 -8.52 5.97 8.00
CA ALA A 137 -9.78 5.97 8.70
C ALA A 137 -10.79 5.00 8.06
N TYR A 138 -10.86 4.99 6.73
CA TYR A 138 -11.68 4.06 5.97
C TYR A 138 -11.33 2.59 6.29
N VAL A 139 -10.05 2.23 6.21
CA VAL A 139 -9.64 0.84 6.50
C VAL A 139 -9.82 0.51 7.97
N ARG A 140 -9.40 1.41 8.89
CA ARG A 140 -9.59 1.21 10.34
C ARG A 140 -11.05 0.96 10.71
N GLY A 141 -11.98 1.58 9.99
CA GLY A 141 -13.43 1.46 10.20
C GLY A 141 -14.08 0.23 9.56
N GLY A 142 -13.33 -0.65 8.94
CA GLY A 142 -13.85 -1.89 8.35
C GLY A 142 -13.74 -1.96 6.83
N GLY A 143 -13.20 -0.92 6.17
CA GLY A 143 -12.92 -0.92 4.74
C GLY A 143 -11.82 -1.91 4.35
N ARG A 144 -11.59 -2.06 3.06
CA ARG A 144 -10.58 -2.94 2.47
C ARG A 144 -9.63 -2.14 1.59
N TYR A 145 -8.34 -2.41 1.70
CA TYR A 145 -7.29 -1.84 0.88
C TYR A 145 -6.61 -2.95 0.08
N LEU A 146 -6.44 -2.74 -1.23
CA LEU A 146 -5.58 -3.57 -2.09
C LEU A 146 -4.47 -2.69 -2.67
N GLY A 147 -3.23 -3.05 -2.40
CA GLY A 147 -2.04 -2.39 -2.97
C GLY A 147 -1.29 -3.32 -3.91
N LEU A 148 -1.12 -2.89 -5.16
CA LEU A 148 -0.41 -3.65 -6.19
C LEU A 148 0.89 -2.91 -6.53
N CYS A 149 2.04 -3.59 -6.46
CA CYS A 149 3.36 -3.03 -6.72
C CYS A 149 3.59 -1.71 -5.94
N MET A 150 3.56 -0.54 -6.57
CA MET A 150 3.68 0.76 -5.89
C MET A 150 2.63 0.91 -4.78
N GLY A 151 1.41 0.43 -5.00
CA GLY A 151 0.37 0.41 -3.97
C GLY A 151 0.74 -0.47 -2.77
N GLY A 152 1.53 -1.52 -2.99
CA GLY A 152 2.12 -2.33 -1.93
C GLY A 152 3.17 -1.57 -1.12
N TYR A 153 4.07 -0.83 -1.78
CA TYR A 153 5.00 0.08 -1.10
C TYR A 153 4.28 1.13 -0.26
N LEU A 154 3.27 1.79 -0.85
CA LEU A 154 2.49 2.84 -0.20
C LEU A 154 1.65 2.34 1.00
N ALA A 155 1.42 1.03 1.12
CA ALA A 155 0.79 0.46 2.31
C ALA A 155 1.73 0.44 3.54
N GLY A 156 3.05 0.53 3.34
CA GLY A 156 4.07 0.61 4.39
C GLY A 156 4.07 1.92 5.16
N GLU A 157 5.13 2.13 5.95
CA GLU A 157 5.34 3.35 6.73
C GLU A 157 5.57 4.59 5.84
N GLU A 158 5.76 5.76 6.43
CA GLU A 158 6.03 7.02 5.69
C GLU A 158 7.35 6.89 4.87
N PRO A 159 7.34 7.16 3.57
CA PRO A 159 6.28 7.78 2.78
C PRO A 159 5.19 6.78 2.32
N GLY A 160 4.15 6.64 3.09
CA GLY A 160 3.06 5.70 2.85
C GLY A 160 1.89 5.88 3.82
N TYR A 161 0.96 4.93 3.75
CA TYR A 161 -0.26 4.97 4.56
C TYR A 161 -0.08 4.42 5.98
N GLY A 162 0.98 3.66 6.26
CA GLY A 162 1.14 2.99 7.56
C GLY A 162 0.01 1.99 7.86
N LEU A 163 -0.39 1.19 6.89
CA LEU A 163 -1.48 0.22 7.01
C LEU A 163 -0.99 -1.19 7.36
N LEU A 164 0.30 -1.47 7.14
CA LEU A 164 0.89 -2.78 7.41
C LEU A 164 1.37 -2.86 8.88
N PRO A 165 1.33 -4.04 9.50
CA PRO A 165 2.00 -4.29 10.78
C PRO A 165 3.50 -4.55 10.57
N GLY A 166 4.20 -3.55 10.07
CA GLY A 166 5.58 -3.59 9.61
C GLY A 166 5.75 -2.72 8.38
N ASP A 167 6.71 -3.04 7.52
CA ASP A 167 7.05 -2.18 6.39
C ASP A 167 7.25 -2.98 5.09
N SER A 168 7.52 -2.28 4.01
CA SER A 168 7.87 -2.82 2.69
C SER A 168 9.30 -2.46 2.32
N GLY A 169 9.94 -3.30 1.52
CA GLY A 169 11.27 -3.03 0.99
C GLY A 169 11.39 -3.43 -0.47
N GLN A 170 12.33 -2.85 -1.19
CA GLN A 170 12.56 -3.14 -2.60
C GLN A 170 13.12 -4.56 -2.78
N TYR A 171 12.42 -5.40 -3.57
CA TYR A 171 12.83 -6.79 -3.76
C TYR A 171 14.13 -6.89 -4.55
N ILE A 172 14.31 -6.16 -5.66
CA ILE A 172 15.47 -6.24 -6.54
C ILE A 172 16.78 -5.89 -5.83
N GLY A 173 16.74 -5.06 -4.79
CA GLY A 173 17.88 -4.72 -3.92
C GLY A 173 18.04 -5.66 -2.74
N SER A 174 17.14 -6.61 -2.54
CA SER A 174 17.21 -7.49 -1.38
C SER A 174 18.21 -8.62 -1.56
N ARG A 175 18.72 -9.13 -0.43
CA ARG A 175 19.65 -10.24 -0.45
C ARG A 175 19.03 -11.48 -1.11
N ASP A 176 19.79 -12.14 -2.00
CA ASP A 176 19.40 -13.36 -2.72
C ASP A 176 18.15 -13.18 -3.61
N ALA A 177 17.86 -11.95 -4.05
CA ALA A 177 16.83 -11.69 -5.05
C ALA A 177 17.18 -12.35 -6.39
N THR A 178 16.20 -12.97 -7.05
CA THR A 178 16.39 -13.60 -8.37
C THR A 178 16.16 -12.63 -9.54
N VAL A 179 15.49 -11.51 -9.28
CA VAL A 179 15.40 -10.35 -10.17
C VAL A 179 16.15 -9.20 -9.51
N THR A 180 17.08 -8.56 -10.25
CA THR A 180 18.04 -7.59 -9.71
C THR A 180 18.07 -6.26 -10.47
N ASP A 181 17.11 -6.04 -11.37
CA ASP A 181 16.91 -4.78 -12.10
C ASP A 181 15.41 -4.46 -12.20
N ASP A 182 15.10 -3.25 -12.62
CA ASP A 182 13.76 -2.65 -12.68
C ASP A 182 13.03 -2.89 -14.02
N ARG A 183 13.54 -3.78 -14.87
CA ARG A 183 12.87 -4.16 -16.12
C ARG A 183 11.72 -5.12 -15.84
N ASP A 184 10.98 -5.39 -16.91
CA ASP A 184 9.86 -6.34 -16.87
C ASP A 184 10.38 -7.78 -16.87
N HIS A 185 9.96 -8.56 -15.90
CA HIS A 185 10.37 -9.93 -15.65
C HIS A 185 9.21 -10.85 -15.33
N LEU A 186 9.49 -12.16 -15.40
CA LEU A 186 8.75 -13.15 -14.63
C LEU A 186 9.49 -13.42 -13.33
N VAL A 187 8.83 -13.25 -12.20
CA VAL A 187 9.37 -13.64 -10.90
C VAL A 187 8.71 -14.96 -10.45
N GLU A 188 9.54 -15.84 -9.87
CA GLU A 188 9.02 -17.05 -9.23
C GLU A 188 8.61 -16.76 -7.79
N VAL A 189 7.43 -17.22 -7.42
CA VAL A 189 6.88 -17.13 -6.06
C VAL A 189 6.30 -18.48 -5.63
N ALA A 190 6.31 -18.74 -4.32
CA ALA A 190 5.54 -19.83 -3.72
C ALA A 190 4.20 -19.24 -3.23
N TRP A 191 3.17 -19.35 -4.05
CA TRP A 191 1.81 -18.91 -3.72
C TRP A 191 1.09 -20.01 -2.94
N ARG A 192 0.74 -19.75 -1.70
CA ARG A 192 0.24 -20.76 -0.76
C ARG A 192 1.08 -22.06 -0.74
N GLY A 193 2.41 -21.91 -0.93
CA GLY A 193 3.35 -23.01 -1.00
C GLY A 193 3.47 -23.70 -2.37
N HIS A 194 2.73 -23.29 -3.37
CA HIS A 194 2.82 -23.80 -4.76
C HIS A 194 3.65 -22.89 -5.64
N PRO A 195 4.64 -23.41 -6.40
CA PRO A 195 5.43 -22.59 -7.31
C PRO A 195 4.56 -21.98 -8.40
N GLN A 196 4.68 -20.67 -8.59
CA GLN A 196 3.99 -19.88 -9.61
C GLN A 196 4.96 -18.88 -10.23
N ARG A 197 4.64 -18.40 -11.45
CA ARG A 197 5.36 -17.30 -12.10
C ARG A 197 4.39 -16.16 -12.35
N MET A 198 4.84 -14.95 -12.07
CA MET A 198 4.01 -13.75 -12.18
C MET A 198 4.80 -12.63 -12.86
N TYR A 199 4.07 -11.72 -13.51
CA TYR A 199 4.66 -10.48 -14.01
C TYR A 199 5.19 -9.66 -12.83
N PHE A 200 6.35 -9.07 -13.04
CA PHE A 200 7.06 -8.33 -12.00
C PHE A 200 7.89 -7.20 -12.60
N GLN A 201 7.75 -6.01 -12.03
CA GLN A 201 8.58 -4.86 -12.34
C GLN A 201 8.83 -4.07 -11.05
N ASP A 202 10.02 -4.27 -10.45
CA ASP A 202 10.50 -3.57 -9.25
C ASP A 202 9.49 -3.49 -8.08
N GLY A 203 8.71 -4.54 -7.88
CA GLY A 203 7.73 -4.62 -6.79
C GLY A 203 8.37 -4.84 -5.41
N PRO A 204 7.64 -4.56 -4.33
CA PRO A 204 8.12 -4.75 -2.96
C PRO A 204 8.18 -6.21 -2.52
N TYR A 205 8.96 -6.43 -1.47
CA TYR A 205 8.70 -7.47 -0.48
C TYR A 205 8.13 -6.82 0.79
N PHE A 206 7.54 -7.63 1.66
CA PHE A 206 6.92 -7.16 2.90
C PHE A 206 7.64 -7.74 4.11
N ASP A 207 8.09 -6.86 5.00
CA ASP A 207 8.70 -7.20 6.29
C ASP A 207 7.64 -6.95 7.37
N VAL A 208 6.77 -7.92 7.54
CA VAL A 208 5.59 -7.85 8.39
C VAL A 208 5.53 -9.04 9.32
N ASP A 209 5.04 -8.83 10.53
CA ASP A 209 4.91 -9.85 11.56
C ASP A 209 3.62 -9.65 12.36
N GLY A 210 3.12 -10.71 12.93
CA GLY A 210 1.95 -10.67 13.81
C GLY A 210 0.97 -11.82 13.60
N PRO A 211 0.09 -12.05 14.57
CA PRO A 211 -0.88 -13.14 14.55
C PRO A 211 -1.98 -12.97 13.49
N ASP A 212 -2.22 -11.73 13.05
CA ASP A 212 -3.26 -11.38 12.07
C ASP A 212 -2.68 -11.12 10.66
N VAL A 213 -1.48 -11.66 10.39
CA VAL A 213 -0.81 -11.60 9.09
C VAL A 213 -0.92 -12.96 8.41
N ASP A 214 -1.53 -13.00 7.22
CA ASP A 214 -1.54 -14.14 6.31
C ASP A 214 -0.53 -13.87 5.17
N VAL A 215 0.59 -14.59 5.15
CA VAL A 215 1.56 -14.54 4.05
C VAL A 215 1.07 -15.46 2.94
N VAL A 216 0.43 -14.86 1.93
CA VAL A 216 -0.18 -15.56 0.80
C VAL A 216 0.87 -16.08 -0.17
N ALA A 217 1.93 -15.29 -0.41
CA ALA A 217 3.03 -15.68 -1.27
C ALA A 217 4.40 -15.28 -0.71
N ARG A 218 5.42 -16.08 -1.07
CA ARG A 218 6.82 -15.78 -0.79
C ARG A 218 7.65 -15.80 -2.08
N TYR A 219 8.58 -14.88 -2.18
CA TYR A 219 9.66 -14.96 -3.16
C TYR A 219 10.59 -16.15 -2.86
N THR A 220 11.44 -16.50 -3.82
CA THR A 220 12.40 -17.63 -3.69
C THR A 220 13.44 -17.41 -2.58
N ASN A 221 13.67 -16.16 -2.15
CA ASN A 221 14.55 -15.81 -1.03
C ASN A 221 13.79 -15.76 0.33
N ASP A 222 12.62 -16.36 0.40
CA ASP A 222 11.74 -16.47 1.59
C ASP A 222 11.11 -15.15 2.08
N ARG A 223 11.33 -14.02 1.39
CA ARG A 223 10.63 -12.77 1.70
C ARG A 223 9.18 -12.83 1.28
N ALA A 224 8.29 -12.22 2.05
CA ALA A 224 6.88 -12.17 1.69
C ALA A 224 6.67 -11.36 0.40
N ALA A 225 5.97 -11.95 -0.57
CA ALA A 225 5.66 -11.38 -1.88
C ALA A 225 4.22 -10.87 -1.97
N ALA A 226 3.30 -11.51 -1.24
CA ALA A 226 1.93 -11.06 -1.05
C ALA A 226 1.46 -11.39 0.35
N VAL A 227 0.75 -10.46 0.98
CA VAL A 227 0.25 -10.61 2.34
C VAL A 227 -1.16 -10.03 2.47
N VAL A 228 -1.91 -10.57 3.44
CA VAL A 228 -3.15 -9.98 3.93
C VAL A 228 -3.01 -9.77 5.43
N ALA A 229 -3.31 -8.57 5.91
CA ALA A 229 -3.20 -8.22 7.32
C ALA A 229 -4.45 -7.48 7.80
N SER A 230 -4.70 -7.51 9.11
CA SER A 230 -5.73 -6.69 9.75
C SER A 230 -5.22 -5.27 10.01
N TYR A 231 -6.09 -4.28 9.86
CA TYR A 231 -5.86 -2.90 10.27
C TYR A 231 -7.13 -2.32 10.90
N GLY A 232 -7.17 -2.21 12.21
CA GLY A 232 -8.40 -1.88 12.94
C GLY A 232 -9.50 -2.92 12.71
N ALA A 233 -10.69 -2.47 12.28
CA ALA A 233 -11.79 -3.38 11.90
C ALA A 233 -11.71 -3.82 10.43
N GLY A 234 -10.81 -3.26 9.64
CA GLY A 234 -10.62 -3.55 8.22
C GLY A 234 -9.45 -4.47 7.93
N ARG A 235 -9.15 -4.60 6.65
CA ARG A 235 -8.08 -5.48 6.15
C ARG A 235 -7.32 -4.85 5.00
N VAL A 236 -6.07 -5.22 4.87
CA VAL A 236 -5.14 -4.77 3.83
C VAL A 236 -4.60 -5.99 3.11
N ALA A 237 -4.64 -5.99 1.80
CA ALA A 237 -3.91 -6.94 0.97
C ALA A 237 -2.90 -6.19 0.11
N VAL A 238 -1.72 -6.77 -0.04
CA VAL A 238 -0.66 -6.20 -0.88
C VAL A 238 0.04 -7.30 -1.68
N SER A 239 0.45 -6.96 -2.90
CA SER A 239 1.26 -7.82 -3.77
C SER A 239 2.42 -7.03 -4.36
N GLY A 240 3.62 -7.60 -4.31
CA GLY A 240 4.78 -7.07 -5.04
C GLY A 240 4.71 -7.40 -6.53
N PRO A 241 4.52 -8.68 -6.92
CA PRO A 241 4.18 -9.06 -8.30
C PRO A 241 2.79 -8.55 -8.70
N HIS A 242 2.53 -8.54 -10.02
CA HIS A 242 1.30 -8.03 -10.62
C HIS A 242 0.35 -9.17 -10.99
N PRO A 243 -0.59 -9.57 -10.12
CA PRO A 243 -1.62 -10.57 -10.48
C PRO A 243 -2.61 -10.04 -11.52
N GLU A 244 -2.75 -8.73 -11.61
CA GLU A 244 -3.62 -8.03 -12.57
C GLU A 244 -3.02 -7.91 -13.97
N ALA A 245 -1.75 -8.28 -14.18
CA ALA A 245 -1.05 -8.06 -15.43
C ALA A 245 -1.75 -8.72 -16.63
N PRO A 246 -2.24 -7.97 -17.63
CA PRO A 246 -2.90 -8.50 -18.80
C PRO A 246 -1.90 -9.11 -19.79
N ALA A 247 -2.38 -9.94 -20.72
CA ALA A 247 -1.55 -10.68 -21.68
C ALA A 247 -0.67 -9.79 -22.57
N ASP A 248 -1.07 -8.54 -22.80
CA ASP A 248 -0.29 -7.60 -23.60
C ASP A 248 0.98 -7.12 -22.87
N TRP A 249 0.99 -6.99 -21.55
CA TRP A 249 2.22 -6.70 -20.82
C TRP A 249 3.27 -7.78 -21.05
N TYR A 250 2.91 -9.07 -20.96
CA TYR A 250 3.84 -10.17 -21.22
C TYR A 250 4.34 -10.15 -22.68
N ARG A 251 3.43 -9.95 -23.64
CA ARG A 251 3.75 -9.93 -25.06
C ARG A 251 4.70 -8.79 -25.42
N ASP A 252 4.44 -7.59 -24.91
CA ASP A 252 5.15 -6.37 -25.29
C ASP A 252 6.61 -6.38 -24.79
N TYR A 253 6.88 -7.14 -23.75
CA TYR A 253 8.23 -7.36 -23.22
C TYR A 253 8.82 -8.75 -23.58
N GLY A 254 8.13 -9.51 -24.41
CA GLY A 254 8.60 -10.81 -24.90
C GLY A 254 8.68 -11.90 -23.83
N LEU A 255 7.87 -11.76 -22.78
CA LEU A 255 7.75 -12.72 -21.69
C LEU A 255 6.73 -13.83 -22.06
N PRO A 256 6.90 -15.07 -21.54
CA PRO A 256 5.85 -16.08 -21.57
C PRO A 256 4.56 -15.54 -20.91
N ASP A 257 3.42 -15.76 -21.55
CA ASP A 257 2.13 -15.30 -21.05
C ASP A 257 1.66 -16.15 -19.86
N GLU A 258 1.63 -15.56 -18.68
CA GLU A 258 1.11 -16.11 -17.44
C GLU A 258 -0.13 -15.32 -16.93
N SER A 259 -0.73 -14.50 -17.78
CA SER A 259 -1.84 -13.60 -17.39
C SER A 259 -3.03 -14.35 -16.79
N HIS A 260 -3.36 -15.52 -17.34
CA HIS A 260 -4.44 -16.36 -16.82
C HIS A 260 -4.12 -16.89 -15.41
N THR A 261 -2.87 -17.32 -15.18
CA THR A 261 -2.40 -17.75 -13.86
C THR A 261 -2.45 -16.57 -12.89
N GLY A 262 -1.92 -15.41 -13.28
CA GLY A 262 -1.94 -14.17 -12.50
C GLY A 262 -3.34 -13.80 -12.05
N LEU A 263 -4.29 -13.79 -12.97
CA LEU A 263 -5.70 -13.47 -12.66
C LEU A 263 -6.28 -14.38 -11.58
N GLY A 264 -6.05 -15.71 -11.67
CA GLY A 264 -6.52 -16.65 -10.64
C GLY A 264 -5.86 -16.41 -9.27
N LEU A 265 -4.58 -15.99 -9.25
CA LEU A 265 -3.89 -15.62 -8.01
C LEU A 265 -4.42 -14.29 -7.44
N GLY A 266 -4.77 -13.34 -8.31
CA GLY A 266 -5.45 -12.08 -7.94
C GLY A 266 -6.81 -12.33 -7.30
N GLU A 267 -7.62 -13.24 -7.86
CA GLU A 267 -8.89 -13.67 -7.28
C GLU A 267 -8.69 -14.28 -5.87
N ASP A 268 -7.69 -15.16 -5.69
CA ASP A 268 -7.41 -15.73 -4.37
C ASP A 268 -7.01 -14.67 -3.34
N LEU A 269 -6.21 -13.69 -3.75
CA LEU A 269 -5.83 -12.55 -2.90
C LEU A 269 -7.05 -11.70 -2.51
N LEU A 270 -7.93 -11.39 -3.49
CA LEU A 270 -9.17 -10.64 -3.28
C LEU A 270 -10.12 -11.39 -2.35
N HIS A 271 -10.34 -12.68 -2.57
CA HIS A 271 -11.21 -13.49 -1.72
C HIS A 271 -10.68 -13.54 -0.29
N THR A 272 -9.35 -13.69 -0.12
CA THR A 272 -8.72 -13.65 1.20
C THR A 272 -8.93 -12.29 1.87
N LEU A 273 -8.74 -11.18 1.14
CA LEU A 273 -8.97 -9.83 1.62
C LEU A 273 -10.43 -9.62 2.05
N MET A 274 -11.37 -10.09 1.25
CA MET A 274 -12.80 -9.93 1.51
C MET A 274 -13.33 -10.86 2.61
N GLY A 275 -12.51 -11.81 3.09
CA GLY A 275 -12.88 -12.76 4.14
C GLY A 275 -13.70 -13.95 3.62
N ALA A 276 -13.69 -14.20 2.32
CA ALA A 276 -14.21 -15.42 1.73
C ALA A 276 -13.21 -16.58 1.93
N PRO A 277 -13.67 -17.84 1.98
CA PRO A 277 -12.74 -18.96 2.04
C PRO A 277 -11.86 -18.99 0.76
N ALA A 278 -10.56 -19.22 0.96
CA ALA A 278 -9.62 -19.38 -0.15
C ALA A 278 -10.10 -20.46 -1.11
N ARG A 279 -10.07 -20.18 -2.42
CA ARG A 279 -10.32 -21.21 -3.43
C ARG A 279 -9.08 -22.12 -3.53
N PRO A 280 -9.25 -23.45 -3.66
CA PRO A 280 -8.11 -24.30 -3.97
C PRO A 280 -7.55 -23.88 -5.33
N THR A 281 -6.30 -23.45 -5.37
CA THR A 281 -5.55 -23.24 -6.62
C THR A 281 -5.34 -24.61 -7.27
N SER A 282 -5.96 -24.83 -8.41
CA SER A 282 -5.85 -26.07 -9.18
C SER A 282 -4.53 -26.13 -9.97
#